data_48702cf55c6b27ff9720c2a3845944e8
#
_entry.id   48702cf55c6b27ff9720c2a3845944e8
#
_cell.length_a   1.000
_cell.length_b   1.000
_cell.length_c   1.000
_cell.angle_alpha   90.00
_cell.angle_beta   90.00
_cell.angle_gamma   90.00
#
_symmetry.space_group_name_H-M   'P 1'
#
loop_
_entity.id
_entity.type
_entity.pdbx_description
1 polymer ?
#
loop_
_entity_poly.entity_id
_entity_poly.type
_entity_poly.pdbx_seq_one_letter_code
_entity_poly.pdbx_strand_id
1 'polypeptide(L)'
;MRVEPRLHVEVEGSGPVVVLAHGFGGSARNFLPQARALRDRYRIVRFDARGHARSEAPAEASAYTPEAFVADLGRVLDQVGARAAVVGGLSMGAGTALRFALAHPGRVQGLVLAGFPPGAGAPGTFSAIAADFADAIEREGLEAAGARFVWGAASGLDPAGARLVRRGFLEHPPHGLAHTLRGVLAAEPSLAEIAPRLAGLARPALVIVGARDRLSLPPSRALAAALPQAKLVVVEDAGHVVNLAQPAAFNRALEEFLAAAAGGA
;
A
#
# COMPACT_ATOMS: atom_id res chain seq x y z
N MET A 1 -10.31 20.76 13.11
CA MET A 1 -10.56 20.84 11.66
C MET A 1 -9.76 19.73 11.01
N ARG A 2 -10.36 18.86 10.16
CA ARG A 2 -9.57 17.83 9.45
C ARG A 2 -8.68 18.52 8.42
N VAL A 3 -7.39 18.19 8.43
CA VAL A 3 -6.44 18.70 7.43
C VAL A 3 -6.64 17.90 6.14
N GLU A 4 -7.07 18.56 5.08
CA GLU A 4 -7.27 17.96 3.76
C GLU A 4 -6.12 18.40 2.84
N PRO A 5 -5.01 17.64 2.79
CA PRO A 5 -3.89 17.98 1.95
C PRO A 5 -4.23 17.79 0.47
N ARG A 6 -3.60 18.58 -0.41
CA ARG A 6 -3.63 18.33 -1.84
C ARG A 6 -2.85 17.06 -2.16
N LEU A 7 -3.49 16.11 -2.84
CA LEU A 7 -2.87 14.87 -3.26
C LEU A 7 -2.45 14.94 -4.73
N HIS A 8 -1.27 14.43 -5.01
CA HIS A 8 -0.83 14.21 -6.38
C HIS A 8 -1.42 12.90 -6.90
N VAL A 9 -2.22 12.98 -7.97
CA VAL A 9 -2.93 11.84 -8.58
C VAL A 9 -2.54 11.71 -10.04
N GLU A 10 -2.21 10.52 -10.46
CA GLU A 10 -1.91 10.14 -11.84
C GLU A 10 -2.97 9.17 -12.35
N VAL A 11 -3.48 9.43 -13.55
CA VAL A 11 -4.52 8.61 -14.19
C VAL A 11 -4.04 8.20 -15.57
N GLU A 12 -4.08 6.91 -15.88
CA GLU A 12 -3.77 6.36 -17.19
C GLU A 12 -4.86 5.39 -17.63
N GLY A 13 -5.19 5.45 -18.94
CA GLY A 13 -6.17 4.57 -19.55
C GLY A 13 -7.63 5.00 -19.35
N SER A 14 -8.54 4.11 -19.75
CA SER A 14 -9.99 4.30 -19.70
C SER A 14 -10.67 2.98 -19.34
N GLY A 15 -11.98 3.03 -18.99
CA GLY A 15 -12.74 1.84 -18.57
C GLY A 15 -12.92 1.74 -17.05
N PRO A 16 -13.09 0.51 -16.49
CA PRO A 16 -13.28 0.30 -15.06
C PRO A 16 -12.12 0.85 -14.24
N VAL A 17 -12.44 1.51 -13.13
CA VAL A 17 -11.43 2.20 -12.31
C VAL A 17 -10.73 1.22 -11.36
N VAL A 18 -9.41 1.28 -11.36
CA VAL A 18 -8.53 0.57 -10.42
C VAL A 18 -7.63 1.58 -9.72
N VAL A 19 -7.75 1.71 -8.41
CA VAL A 19 -6.91 2.61 -7.61
C VAL A 19 -5.83 1.81 -6.87
N LEU A 20 -4.57 2.21 -7.04
CA LEU A 20 -3.41 1.53 -6.45
C LEU A 20 -2.60 2.49 -5.57
N ALA A 21 -2.58 2.21 -4.27
CA ALA A 21 -1.84 2.96 -3.26
C ALA A 21 -0.46 2.33 -2.99
N HIS A 22 0.58 3.15 -2.99
CA HIS A 22 1.95 2.70 -2.74
C HIS A 22 2.20 2.33 -1.28
N GLY A 23 3.31 1.62 -1.03
CA GLY A 23 3.83 1.34 0.31
C GLY A 23 4.55 2.54 0.92
N PHE A 24 4.88 2.45 2.22
CA PHE A 24 5.65 3.48 2.92
C PHE A 24 6.95 3.83 2.16
N GLY A 25 7.27 5.12 2.11
CA GLY A 25 8.45 5.63 1.39
C GLY A 25 8.39 5.44 -0.13
N GLY A 26 7.23 5.08 -0.68
CA GLY A 26 6.98 4.97 -2.10
C GLY A 26 6.25 6.18 -2.69
N SER A 27 5.81 6.04 -3.93
CA SER A 27 5.03 7.05 -4.67
C SER A 27 4.15 6.39 -5.73
N ALA A 28 3.33 7.16 -6.41
CA ALA A 28 2.54 6.71 -7.56
C ALA A 28 3.39 5.98 -8.63
N ARG A 29 4.69 6.31 -8.73
CA ARG A 29 5.63 5.66 -9.67
C ARG A 29 5.81 4.17 -9.40
N ASN A 30 5.60 3.71 -8.16
CA ASN A 30 5.76 2.30 -7.80
C ASN A 30 4.82 1.37 -8.58
N PHE A 31 3.66 1.89 -9.03
CA PHE A 31 2.70 1.13 -9.84
C PHE A 31 2.72 1.50 -11.32
N LEU A 32 3.78 2.16 -11.81
CA LEU A 32 3.92 2.50 -13.24
C LEU A 32 3.96 1.26 -14.15
N PRO A 33 4.64 0.14 -13.81
CA PRO A 33 4.59 -1.07 -14.63
C PRO A 33 3.17 -1.65 -14.76
N GLN A 34 2.35 -1.57 -13.70
CA GLN A 34 0.96 -2.01 -13.70
C GLN A 34 0.08 -1.11 -14.55
N ALA A 35 0.25 0.20 -14.42
CA ALA A 35 -0.48 1.16 -15.22
C ALA A 35 -0.21 0.96 -16.72
N ARG A 36 1.05 0.84 -17.11
CA ARG A 36 1.43 0.61 -18.54
C ARG A 36 0.88 -0.69 -19.11
N ALA A 37 0.83 -1.75 -18.31
CA ALA A 37 0.35 -3.04 -18.74
C ALA A 37 -1.18 -3.10 -18.89
N LEU A 38 -1.93 -2.31 -18.12
CA LEU A 38 -3.38 -2.46 -17.99
C LEU A 38 -4.20 -1.29 -18.56
N ARG A 39 -3.56 -0.16 -18.91
CA ARG A 39 -4.24 1.08 -19.34
C ARG A 39 -5.13 0.95 -20.57
N ASP A 40 -4.90 -0.06 -21.40
CA ASP A 40 -5.71 -0.27 -22.62
C ASP A 40 -7.11 -0.83 -22.30
N ARG A 41 -7.31 -1.35 -21.08
CA ARG A 41 -8.58 -1.97 -20.64
C ARG A 41 -9.14 -1.39 -19.34
N TYR A 42 -8.30 -0.73 -18.55
CA TYR A 42 -8.67 -0.20 -17.24
C TYR A 42 -8.18 1.24 -17.07
N ARG A 43 -8.93 2.00 -16.32
CA ARG A 43 -8.53 3.33 -15.87
C ARG A 43 -7.73 3.17 -14.57
N ILE A 44 -6.41 3.19 -14.68
CA ILE A 44 -5.51 3.01 -13.54
C ILE A 44 -5.23 4.34 -12.89
N VAL A 45 -5.59 4.44 -11.61
CA VAL A 45 -5.38 5.61 -10.76
C VAL A 45 -4.30 5.29 -9.74
N ARG A 46 -3.29 6.13 -9.69
CA ARG A 46 -2.16 6.06 -8.76
C ARG A 46 -2.00 7.40 -8.09
N PHE A 47 -1.64 7.45 -6.84
CA PHE A 47 -1.47 8.71 -6.13
C PHE A 47 -0.32 8.63 -5.14
N ASP A 48 0.24 9.78 -4.81
CA ASP A 48 1.18 9.91 -3.70
C ASP A 48 0.35 10.14 -2.42
N ALA A 49 0.55 9.32 -1.39
CA ALA A 49 -0.13 9.48 -0.12
C ALA A 49 0.28 10.80 0.57
N ARG A 50 -0.54 11.31 1.50
CA ARG A 50 -0.13 12.47 2.30
C ARG A 50 1.24 12.24 2.93
N GLY A 51 2.06 13.29 2.97
CA GLY A 51 3.41 13.21 3.50
C GLY A 51 4.41 12.47 2.62
N HIS A 52 4.02 12.07 1.40
CA HIS A 52 4.89 11.36 0.47
C HIS A 52 5.05 12.12 -0.86
N ALA A 53 6.27 12.08 -1.38
CA ALA A 53 6.67 12.59 -2.69
C ALA A 53 6.08 13.97 -3.04
N ARG A 54 5.14 14.03 -3.98
CA ARG A 54 4.57 15.29 -4.52
C ARG A 54 3.27 15.74 -3.85
N SER A 55 2.72 14.90 -2.96
CA SER A 55 1.57 15.28 -2.14
C SER A 55 1.98 16.19 -1.00
N GLU A 56 1.04 17.02 -0.54
CA GLU A 56 1.31 17.86 0.61
C GLU A 56 1.61 17.04 1.86
N ALA A 57 2.52 17.56 2.67
CA ALA A 57 2.94 17.00 3.94
C ALA A 57 2.53 17.95 5.07
N PRO A 58 1.34 17.76 5.68
CA PRO A 58 0.94 18.55 6.85
C PRO A 58 2.00 18.51 7.94
N ALA A 59 2.25 19.66 8.59
CA ALA A 59 3.25 19.76 9.66
C ALA A 59 2.79 19.06 10.95
N GLU A 60 1.47 18.99 11.16
CA GLU A 60 0.88 18.45 12.38
C GLU A 60 0.88 16.91 12.35
N ALA A 61 1.49 16.28 13.36
CA ALA A 61 1.51 14.82 13.51
C ALA A 61 0.09 14.22 13.57
N SER A 62 -0.88 14.94 14.15
CA SER A 62 -2.28 14.52 14.23
C SER A 62 -2.98 14.40 12.87
N ALA A 63 -2.40 14.92 11.80
CA ALA A 63 -2.89 14.73 10.43
C ALA A 63 -2.59 13.33 9.86
N TYR A 64 -1.72 12.55 10.53
CA TYR A 64 -1.27 11.25 10.05
C TYR A 64 -1.89 10.12 10.88
N THR A 65 -3.12 9.77 10.55
CA THR A 65 -3.84 8.65 11.18
C THR A 65 -4.36 7.68 10.10
N PRO A 66 -4.64 6.42 10.45
CA PRO A 66 -5.23 5.47 9.52
C PRO A 66 -6.53 5.97 8.88
N GLU A 67 -7.38 6.66 9.65
CA GLU A 67 -8.64 7.25 9.18
C GLU A 67 -8.39 8.37 8.17
N ALA A 68 -7.32 9.13 8.34
CA ALA A 68 -6.94 10.19 7.42
C ALA A 68 -6.49 9.61 6.06
N PHE A 69 -5.75 8.50 6.05
CA PHE A 69 -5.35 7.81 4.82
C PHE A 69 -6.55 7.15 4.14
N VAL A 70 -7.49 6.60 4.91
CA VAL A 70 -8.77 6.09 4.38
C VAL A 70 -9.58 7.22 3.73
N ALA A 71 -9.68 8.37 4.39
CA ALA A 71 -10.38 9.53 3.82
C ALA A 71 -9.72 10.03 2.53
N ASP A 72 -8.38 10.02 2.46
CA ASP A 72 -7.65 10.39 1.25
C ASP A 72 -7.96 9.46 0.07
N LEU A 73 -8.02 8.16 0.31
CA LEU A 73 -8.42 7.21 -0.74
C LEU A 73 -9.84 7.50 -1.25
N GLY A 74 -10.77 7.87 -0.36
CA GLY A 74 -12.10 8.33 -0.72
C GLY A 74 -12.08 9.58 -1.59
N ARG A 75 -11.25 10.58 -1.22
CA ARG A 75 -11.06 11.82 -2.00
C ARG A 75 -10.44 11.56 -3.38
N VAL A 76 -9.51 10.61 -3.48
CA VAL A 76 -8.95 10.19 -4.78
C VAL A 76 -10.04 9.63 -5.67
N LEU A 77 -10.93 8.76 -5.16
CA LEU A 77 -12.08 8.27 -5.91
C LEU A 77 -13.01 9.41 -6.37
N ASP A 78 -13.29 10.37 -5.48
CA ASP A 78 -14.14 11.52 -5.79
C ASP A 78 -13.50 12.42 -6.86
N GLN A 79 -12.20 12.70 -6.74
CA GLN A 79 -11.43 13.51 -7.71
C GLN A 79 -11.46 12.91 -9.11
N VAL A 80 -11.46 11.58 -9.24
CA VAL A 80 -11.53 10.92 -10.55
C VAL A 80 -12.96 10.60 -10.99
N GLY A 81 -13.98 11.02 -10.24
CA GLY A 81 -15.39 10.80 -10.54
C GLY A 81 -15.83 9.34 -10.42
N ALA A 82 -15.15 8.52 -9.60
CA ALA A 82 -15.48 7.12 -9.43
C ALA A 82 -16.36 6.89 -8.19
N ARG A 83 -17.60 6.45 -8.41
CA ARG A 83 -18.50 6.06 -7.30
C ARG A 83 -17.97 4.83 -6.55
N ALA A 84 -17.45 3.85 -7.30
CA ALA A 84 -16.83 2.63 -6.77
C ALA A 84 -15.72 2.17 -7.70
N ALA A 85 -14.74 1.44 -7.15
CA ALA A 85 -13.60 0.94 -7.91
C ALA A 85 -13.06 -0.36 -7.31
N VAL A 86 -12.19 -1.04 -8.05
CA VAL A 86 -11.23 -1.95 -7.45
C VAL A 86 -10.17 -1.10 -6.74
N VAL A 87 -9.99 -1.31 -5.44
CA VAL A 87 -9.01 -0.57 -4.64
C VAL A 87 -7.93 -1.51 -4.12
N GLY A 88 -6.70 -1.04 -4.11
CA GLY A 88 -5.62 -1.88 -3.64
C GLY A 88 -4.34 -1.11 -3.40
N GLY A 89 -3.29 -1.85 -3.06
CA GLY A 89 -1.98 -1.27 -2.83
C GLY A 89 -0.97 -2.26 -2.30
N LEU A 90 0.20 -1.73 -2.00
CA LEU A 90 1.33 -2.46 -1.42
C LEU A 90 1.52 -2.06 0.05
N SER A 91 1.69 -3.03 0.94
CA SER A 91 2.08 -2.79 2.34
C SER A 91 1.15 -1.76 3.03
N MET A 92 1.63 -0.59 3.41
CA MET A 92 0.81 0.54 3.90
C MET A 92 -0.43 0.80 3.02
N GLY A 93 -0.25 0.78 1.69
CA GLY A 93 -1.36 0.94 0.75
C GLY A 93 -2.36 -0.21 0.79
N ALA A 94 -1.91 -1.45 1.03
CA ALA A 94 -2.79 -2.59 1.23
C ALA A 94 -3.60 -2.47 2.53
N GLY A 95 -2.97 -2.06 3.63
CA GLY A 95 -3.65 -1.76 4.89
C GLY A 95 -4.70 -0.66 4.73
N THR A 96 -4.34 0.43 4.05
CA THR A 96 -5.27 1.53 3.73
C THR A 96 -6.46 1.06 2.90
N ALA A 97 -6.22 0.27 1.85
CA ALA A 97 -7.28 -0.27 0.99
C ALA A 97 -8.24 -1.20 1.75
N LEU A 98 -7.70 -2.07 2.60
CA LEU A 98 -8.52 -2.96 3.44
C LEU A 98 -9.39 -2.17 4.42
N ARG A 99 -8.82 -1.19 5.12
CA ARG A 99 -9.58 -0.30 6.02
C ARG A 99 -10.65 0.49 5.28
N PHE A 100 -10.32 0.97 4.09
CA PHE A 100 -11.30 1.66 3.23
C PHE A 100 -12.47 0.74 2.88
N ALA A 101 -12.21 -0.51 2.51
CA ALA A 101 -13.26 -1.49 2.21
C ALA A 101 -14.14 -1.81 3.43
N LEU A 102 -13.53 -1.91 4.62
CA LEU A 102 -14.28 -2.13 5.88
C LEU A 102 -15.13 -0.91 6.29
N ALA A 103 -14.70 0.30 5.96
CA ALA A 103 -15.44 1.54 6.27
C ALA A 103 -16.47 1.90 5.19
N HIS A 104 -16.18 1.60 3.92
CA HIS A 104 -16.95 2.01 2.76
C HIS A 104 -17.21 0.86 1.77
N PRO A 105 -17.80 -0.26 2.19
CA PRO A 105 -17.96 -1.46 1.36
C PRO A 105 -18.73 -1.21 0.06
N GLY A 106 -19.63 -0.24 0.04
CA GLY A 106 -20.39 0.18 -1.16
C GLY A 106 -19.53 0.90 -2.21
N ARG A 107 -18.32 1.32 -1.86
CA ARG A 107 -17.36 1.98 -2.78
C ARG A 107 -16.30 1.03 -3.33
N VAL A 108 -16.34 -0.25 -2.97
CA VAL A 108 -15.32 -1.23 -3.35
C VAL A 108 -15.94 -2.34 -4.19
N GLN A 109 -15.42 -2.53 -5.39
CA GLN A 109 -15.80 -3.61 -6.31
C GLN A 109 -14.92 -4.84 -6.14
N GLY A 110 -13.68 -4.65 -5.67
CA GLY A 110 -12.71 -5.70 -5.39
C GLY A 110 -11.49 -5.13 -4.69
N LEU A 111 -10.68 -6.00 -4.10
CA LEU A 111 -9.49 -5.66 -3.34
C LEU A 111 -8.22 -6.26 -3.95
N VAL A 112 -7.13 -5.48 -3.97
CA VAL A 112 -5.78 -5.96 -4.31
C VAL A 112 -4.83 -5.64 -3.15
N LEU A 113 -4.45 -6.67 -2.40
CA LEU A 113 -3.71 -6.55 -1.15
C LEU A 113 -2.32 -7.18 -1.31
N ALA A 114 -1.34 -6.35 -1.70
CA ALA A 114 0.02 -6.79 -1.95
C ALA A 114 0.91 -6.61 -0.72
N GLY A 115 1.70 -7.63 -0.34
CA GLY A 115 2.64 -7.56 0.79
C GLY A 115 1.99 -7.04 2.06
N PHE A 116 0.87 -7.63 2.47
CA PHE A 116 0.07 -7.13 3.60
C PHE A 116 0.92 -7.03 4.88
N PRO A 117 0.91 -5.90 5.60
CA PRO A 117 1.78 -5.69 6.76
C PRO A 117 1.37 -6.58 7.94
N PRO A 118 2.32 -6.93 8.83
CA PRO A 118 2.06 -7.80 9.98
C PRO A 118 1.13 -7.19 11.03
N GLY A 119 0.95 -5.86 11.02
CA GLY A 119 0.21 -5.15 12.05
C GLY A 119 0.94 -5.06 13.40
N ALA A 120 0.33 -4.39 14.36
CA ALA A 120 0.86 -4.21 15.72
C ALA A 120 0.71 -5.46 16.61
N GLY A 121 0.18 -6.56 16.10
CA GLY A 121 -0.27 -7.71 16.90
C GLY A 121 0.81 -8.62 17.46
N ALA A 122 2.08 -8.43 17.13
CA ALA A 122 3.16 -8.99 17.93
C ALA A 122 3.62 -7.88 18.89
N PRO A 123 3.37 -8.00 20.21
CA PRO A 123 3.80 -6.98 21.14
C PRO A 123 5.27 -6.62 20.93
N GLY A 124 5.55 -5.39 20.55
CA GLY A 124 6.87 -4.79 20.58
C GLY A 124 7.71 -4.84 19.31
N THR A 125 7.35 -5.57 18.25
CA THR A 125 8.28 -5.70 17.11
C THR A 125 8.06 -4.67 16.00
N PHE A 126 6.89 -4.60 15.39
CA PHE A 126 6.68 -3.71 14.24
C PHE A 126 6.52 -2.23 14.67
N SER A 127 5.77 -1.98 15.75
CA SER A 127 5.61 -0.62 16.28
C SER A 127 6.94 -0.06 16.79
N ALA A 128 7.77 -0.87 17.45
CA ALA A 128 9.11 -0.45 17.89
C ALA A 128 10.02 -0.13 16.69
N ILE A 129 10.04 -0.99 15.67
CA ILE A 129 10.81 -0.74 14.44
C ILE A 129 10.34 0.56 13.75
N ALA A 130 9.02 0.80 13.70
CA ALA A 130 8.48 2.03 13.11
C ALA A 130 8.89 3.27 13.93
N ALA A 131 8.88 3.18 15.25
CA ALA A 131 9.35 4.27 16.12
C ALA A 131 10.84 4.54 15.94
N ASP A 132 11.68 3.50 15.97
CA ASP A 132 13.13 3.62 15.75
C ASP A 132 13.46 4.22 14.38
N PHE A 133 12.71 3.82 13.36
CA PHE A 133 12.89 4.38 12.01
C PHE A 133 12.49 5.86 11.95
N ALA A 134 11.36 6.24 12.56
CA ALA A 134 10.96 7.63 12.64
C ALA A 134 11.99 8.49 13.38
N ASP A 135 12.52 7.98 14.48
CA ASP A 135 13.59 8.62 15.25
C ASP A 135 14.88 8.78 14.45
N ALA A 136 15.25 7.76 13.67
CA ALA A 136 16.41 7.84 12.78
C ALA A 136 16.21 8.90 11.68
N ILE A 137 15.01 8.99 11.07
CA ILE A 137 14.71 10.02 10.09
C ILE A 137 14.89 11.43 10.68
N GLU A 138 14.39 11.65 11.89
CA GLU A 138 14.44 12.97 12.55
C GLU A 138 15.84 13.35 13.02
N ARG A 139 16.62 12.39 13.53
CA ARG A 139 17.96 12.65 14.10
C ARG A 139 19.08 12.55 13.10
N GLU A 140 19.00 11.61 12.16
CA GLU A 140 20.09 11.24 11.26
C GLU A 140 19.82 11.64 9.81
N GLY A 141 18.54 11.99 9.47
CA GLY A 141 18.09 12.33 8.13
C GLY A 141 17.76 11.11 7.27
N LEU A 142 17.15 11.38 6.10
CA LEU A 142 16.63 10.32 5.20
C LEU A 142 17.72 9.39 4.68
N GLU A 143 18.93 9.90 4.41
CA GLU A 143 20.00 9.09 3.85
C GLU A 143 20.45 7.98 4.82
N ALA A 144 20.78 8.36 6.06
CA ALA A 144 21.25 7.42 7.07
C ALA A 144 20.14 6.46 7.51
N ALA A 145 18.94 6.99 7.76
CA ALA A 145 17.78 6.20 8.12
C ALA A 145 17.42 5.20 7.02
N GLY A 146 17.39 5.64 5.77
CA GLY A 146 17.09 4.78 4.64
C GLY A 146 18.16 3.71 4.40
N ALA A 147 19.44 4.03 4.59
CA ALA A 147 20.52 3.04 4.52
C ALA A 147 20.37 1.95 5.58
N ARG A 148 19.87 2.30 6.76
CA ARG A 148 19.64 1.35 7.85
C ARG A 148 18.39 0.51 7.66
N PHE A 149 17.25 1.10 7.23
CA PHE A 149 15.94 0.45 7.25
C PHE A 149 15.40 0.05 5.87
N VAL A 150 15.90 0.63 4.77
CA VAL A 150 15.27 0.48 3.45
C VAL A 150 16.17 -0.19 2.43
N TRP A 151 17.37 0.33 2.17
CA TRP A 151 18.27 -0.20 1.12
C TRP A 151 19.60 -0.75 1.61
N GLY A 152 19.78 -0.92 2.92
CA GLY A 152 20.97 -1.51 3.50
C GLY A 152 21.14 -3.00 3.18
N ALA A 153 22.21 -3.60 3.69
CA ALA A 153 22.57 -4.99 3.42
C ALA A 153 21.45 -6.00 3.73
N ALA A 154 20.59 -5.69 4.70
CA ALA A 154 19.45 -6.55 5.08
C ALA A 154 18.24 -6.45 4.13
N SER A 155 18.23 -5.50 3.18
CA SER A 155 17.09 -5.28 2.29
C SER A 155 16.89 -6.38 1.26
N GLY A 156 17.92 -7.13 0.92
CA GLY A 156 17.92 -8.12 -0.15
C GLY A 156 17.80 -7.51 -1.56
N LEU A 157 17.92 -6.19 -1.69
CA LEU A 157 17.92 -5.49 -2.97
C LEU A 157 19.27 -5.68 -3.68
N ASP A 158 19.22 -5.86 -5.00
CA ASP A 158 20.43 -5.74 -5.81
C ASP A 158 20.92 -4.28 -5.88
N PRO A 159 22.15 -4.01 -6.34
CA PRO A 159 22.68 -2.65 -6.38
C PRO A 159 21.85 -1.66 -7.24
N ALA A 160 21.17 -2.13 -8.27
CA ALA A 160 20.33 -1.29 -9.12
C ALA A 160 19.02 -0.94 -8.44
N GLY A 161 18.38 -1.93 -7.82
CA GLY A 161 17.17 -1.75 -7.00
C GLY A 161 17.42 -0.85 -5.80
N ALA A 162 18.53 -1.05 -5.09
CA ALA A 162 18.91 -0.20 -3.97
C ALA A 162 19.08 1.28 -4.39
N ARG A 163 19.73 1.55 -5.52
CA ARG A 163 19.86 2.92 -6.07
C ARG A 163 18.51 3.54 -6.44
N LEU A 164 17.62 2.75 -7.05
CA LEU A 164 16.30 3.21 -7.44
C LEU A 164 15.45 3.56 -6.22
N VAL A 165 15.40 2.67 -5.23
CA VAL A 165 14.66 2.86 -3.98
C VAL A 165 15.22 4.06 -3.20
N ARG A 166 16.56 4.15 -3.06
CA ARG A 166 17.23 5.28 -2.42
C ARG A 166 16.84 6.60 -3.05
N ARG A 167 16.92 6.69 -4.38
CA ARG A 167 16.56 7.93 -5.09
C ARG A 167 15.11 8.35 -4.82
N GLY A 168 14.16 7.42 -4.90
CA GLY A 168 12.75 7.70 -4.62
C GLY A 168 12.51 8.11 -3.17
N PHE A 169 13.16 7.43 -2.23
CA PHE A 169 13.00 7.70 -0.80
C PHE A 169 13.49 9.10 -0.40
N LEU A 170 14.57 9.55 -0.98
CA LEU A 170 15.15 10.88 -0.68
C LEU A 170 14.33 12.06 -1.22
N GLU A 171 13.33 11.82 -2.07
CA GLU A 171 12.40 12.84 -2.57
C GLU A 171 11.30 13.21 -1.55
N HIS A 172 11.19 12.49 -0.42
CA HIS A 172 10.09 12.66 0.52
C HIS A 172 10.37 13.76 1.56
N PRO A 173 9.31 14.44 2.06
CA PRO A 173 9.41 15.30 3.24
C PRO A 173 9.74 14.45 4.49
N PRO A 174 10.86 14.70 5.19
CA PRO A 174 11.28 13.87 6.33
C PRO A 174 10.21 13.77 7.42
N HIS A 175 9.60 14.90 7.79
CA HIS A 175 8.54 14.94 8.81
C HIS A 175 7.29 14.14 8.39
N GLY A 176 6.94 14.16 7.09
CA GLY A 176 5.81 13.38 6.56
C GLY A 176 6.02 11.88 6.73
N LEU A 177 7.24 11.39 6.45
CA LEU A 177 7.60 9.99 6.69
C LEU A 177 7.61 9.65 8.18
N ALA A 178 8.24 10.47 9.03
CA ALA A 178 8.29 10.21 10.46
C ALA A 178 6.89 10.17 11.09
N HIS A 179 6.02 11.10 10.74
CA HIS A 179 4.62 11.10 11.21
C HIS A 179 3.82 9.90 10.69
N THR A 180 4.05 9.49 9.44
CA THR A 180 3.41 8.27 8.89
C THR A 180 3.85 7.01 9.63
N LEU A 181 5.14 6.88 9.96
CA LEU A 181 5.65 5.74 10.75
C LEU A 181 4.97 5.66 12.10
N ARG A 182 4.90 6.78 12.84
CA ARG A 182 4.31 6.80 14.20
C ARG A 182 2.79 6.71 14.18
N GLY A 183 2.13 7.47 13.31
CA GLY A 183 0.67 7.62 13.34
C GLY A 183 -0.09 6.58 12.51
N VAL A 184 0.56 5.94 11.54
CA VAL A 184 -0.13 4.99 10.64
C VAL A 184 0.45 3.59 10.78
N LEU A 185 1.76 3.41 10.57
CA LEU A 185 2.34 2.07 10.57
C LEU A 185 2.39 1.45 11.97
N ALA A 186 2.78 2.25 12.97
CA ALA A 186 2.79 1.79 14.36
C ALA A 186 1.36 1.54 14.92
N ALA A 187 0.35 2.15 14.31
CA ALA A 187 -1.06 2.00 14.66
C ALA A 187 -1.81 0.95 13.80
N GLU A 188 -1.09 0.19 12.94
CA GLU A 188 -1.70 -0.87 12.13
C GLU A 188 -2.26 -1.95 13.05
N PRO A 189 -3.58 -2.24 13.03
CA PRO A 189 -4.16 -3.29 13.89
C PRO A 189 -3.64 -4.66 13.47
N SER A 190 -3.55 -5.55 14.44
CA SER A 190 -3.28 -6.95 14.15
C SER A 190 -4.41 -7.56 13.34
N LEU A 191 -4.09 -8.62 12.59
CA LEU A 191 -5.12 -9.36 11.87
C LEU A 191 -6.19 -9.93 12.82
N ALA A 192 -5.81 -10.32 14.04
CA ALA A 192 -6.75 -10.83 15.04
C ALA A 192 -7.81 -9.78 15.46
N GLU A 193 -7.41 -8.51 15.57
CA GLU A 193 -8.32 -7.43 15.92
C GLU A 193 -9.32 -7.11 14.81
N ILE A 194 -8.95 -7.28 13.55
CA ILE A 194 -9.82 -6.99 12.41
C ILE A 194 -10.57 -8.22 11.88
N ALA A 195 -10.16 -9.45 12.23
CA ALA A 195 -10.72 -10.70 11.73
C ALA A 195 -12.26 -10.80 11.83
N PRO A 196 -12.92 -10.39 12.94
CA PRO A 196 -14.38 -10.41 13.02
C PRO A 196 -15.07 -9.59 11.94
N ARG A 197 -14.43 -8.51 11.47
CA ARG A 197 -14.96 -7.64 10.42
C ARG A 197 -14.71 -8.17 9.02
N LEU A 198 -13.66 -8.98 8.84
CA LEU A 198 -13.28 -9.56 7.54
C LEU A 198 -14.31 -10.58 7.05
N ALA A 199 -14.88 -11.36 7.95
CA ALA A 199 -15.90 -12.36 7.63
C ALA A 199 -17.13 -11.76 6.92
N GLY A 200 -17.48 -10.49 7.22
CA GLY A 200 -18.57 -9.75 6.58
C GLY A 200 -18.18 -9.06 5.28
N LEU A 201 -16.91 -9.07 4.89
CA LEU A 201 -16.44 -8.38 3.69
C LEU A 201 -16.58 -9.27 2.45
N ALA A 202 -17.81 -9.37 1.93
CA ALA A 202 -18.15 -10.17 0.75
C ALA A 202 -17.74 -9.45 -0.55
N ARG A 203 -16.45 -9.20 -0.73
CA ARG A 203 -15.86 -8.60 -1.94
C ARG A 203 -14.75 -9.50 -2.47
N PRO A 204 -14.64 -9.68 -3.80
CA PRO A 204 -13.51 -10.39 -4.37
C PRO A 204 -12.20 -9.75 -3.91
N ALA A 205 -11.22 -10.56 -3.54
CA ALA A 205 -9.92 -10.07 -3.10
C ALA A 205 -8.78 -10.87 -3.73
N LEU A 206 -7.78 -10.18 -4.24
CA LEU A 206 -6.48 -10.72 -4.60
C LEU A 206 -5.49 -10.38 -3.49
N VAL A 207 -5.03 -11.40 -2.76
CA VAL A 207 -3.89 -11.25 -1.85
C VAL A 207 -2.65 -11.75 -2.59
N ILE A 208 -1.64 -10.89 -2.74
CA ILE A 208 -0.43 -11.23 -3.49
C ILE A 208 0.81 -10.87 -2.68
N VAL A 209 1.77 -11.80 -2.60
CA VAL A 209 2.97 -11.64 -1.77
C VAL A 209 4.17 -12.34 -2.38
N GLY A 210 5.37 -11.79 -2.18
CA GLY A 210 6.59 -12.44 -2.60
C GLY A 210 6.98 -13.61 -1.69
N ALA A 211 7.47 -14.70 -2.24
CA ALA A 211 7.91 -15.89 -1.48
C ALA A 211 9.06 -15.59 -0.52
N ARG A 212 9.88 -14.57 -0.83
CA ARG A 212 11.02 -14.13 0.00
C ARG A 212 10.66 -13.04 1.01
N ASP A 213 9.41 -12.54 1.01
CA ASP A 213 8.93 -11.54 1.98
C ASP A 213 8.57 -12.22 3.30
N ARG A 214 9.58 -12.47 4.13
CA ARG A 214 9.43 -13.19 5.40
C ARG A 214 8.49 -12.48 6.40
N LEU A 215 8.37 -11.16 6.31
CA LEU A 215 7.53 -10.38 7.21
C LEU A 215 6.06 -10.39 6.78
N SER A 216 5.78 -10.29 5.49
CA SER A 216 4.40 -10.17 4.99
C SER A 216 3.79 -11.50 4.55
N LEU A 217 4.59 -12.55 4.31
CA LEU A 217 4.07 -13.84 3.86
C LEU A 217 3.11 -14.50 4.87
N PRO A 218 3.44 -14.60 6.18
CA PRO A 218 2.51 -15.15 7.17
C PRO A 218 1.22 -14.35 7.29
N PRO A 219 1.22 -13.03 7.49
CA PRO A 219 -0.02 -12.26 7.60
C PRO A 219 -0.82 -12.24 6.30
N SER A 220 -0.17 -12.27 5.12
CA SER A 220 -0.89 -12.37 3.84
C SER A 220 -1.63 -13.70 3.70
N ARG A 221 -1.03 -14.82 4.11
CA ARG A 221 -1.68 -16.13 4.13
C ARG A 221 -2.89 -16.15 5.09
N ALA A 222 -2.71 -15.62 6.29
CA ALA A 222 -3.77 -15.54 7.29
C ALA A 222 -4.91 -14.61 6.83
N LEU A 223 -4.58 -13.47 6.21
CA LEU A 223 -5.58 -12.57 5.64
C LEU A 223 -6.40 -13.23 4.52
N ALA A 224 -5.73 -13.95 3.61
CA ALA A 224 -6.43 -14.66 2.55
C ALA A 224 -7.36 -15.76 3.09
N ALA A 225 -6.99 -16.43 4.17
CA ALA A 225 -7.84 -17.41 4.83
C ALA A 225 -9.03 -16.77 5.57
N ALA A 226 -8.90 -15.53 6.03
CA ALA A 226 -9.95 -14.83 6.76
C ALA A 226 -10.97 -14.11 5.85
N LEU A 227 -10.61 -13.82 4.60
CA LEU A 227 -11.48 -13.16 3.63
C LEU A 227 -12.30 -14.18 2.84
N PRO A 228 -13.65 -14.09 2.80
CA PRO A 228 -14.52 -15.12 2.19
C PRO A 228 -14.29 -15.37 0.70
N GLN A 229 -13.83 -14.35 -0.04
CA GLN A 229 -13.66 -14.41 -1.50
C GLN A 229 -12.23 -14.02 -1.91
N ALA A 230 -11.23 -14.51 -1.17
CA ALA A 230 -9.84 -14.19 -1.47
C ALA A 230 -9.15 -15.27 -2.31
N LYS A 231 -8.39 -14.85 -3.32
CA LYS A 231 -7.37 -15.65 -4.02
C LYS A 231 -5.99 -15.24 -3.49
N LEU A 232 -5.23 -16.18 -2.99
CA LEU A 232 -3.82 -15.96 -2.61
C LEU A 232 -2.91 -16.31 -3.80
N VAL A 233 -1.97 -15.42 -4.10
CA VAL A 233 -0.88 -15.63 -5.06
C VAL A 233 0.45 -15.38 -4.35
N VAL A 234 1.29 -16.41 -4.28
CA VAL A 234 2.67 -16.29 -3.81
C VAL A 234 3.58 -16.24 -5.03
N VAL A 235 4.35 -15.16 -5.16
CA VAL A 235 5.21 -14.91 -6.33
C VAL A 235 6.63 -15.34 -5.98
N GLU A 236 7.13 -16.35 -6.69
CA GLU A 236 8.50 -16.83 -6.54
C GLU A 236 9.51 -15.74 -6.91
N ASP A 237 10.70 -15.81 -6.32
CA ASP A 237 11.82 -14.89 -6.53
C ASP A 237 11.50 -13.40 -6.27
N ALA A 238 10.46 -13.12 -5.51
CA ALA A 238 10.07 -11.77 -5.11
C ALA A 238 10.18 -11.56 -3.59
N GLY A 239 10.65 -10.36 -3.21
CA GLY A 239 10.61 -9.84 -1.86
C GLY A 239 9.38 -8.98 -1.61
N HIS A 240 9.50 -7.99 -0.71
CA HIS A 240 8.40 -7.13 -0.27
C HIS A 240 7.77 -6.31 -1.39
N VAL A 241 8.56 -5.73 -2.28
CA VAL A 241 8.06 -4.89 -3.38
C VAL A 241 7.76 -5.76 -4.60
N VAL A 242 6.84 -6.72 -4.42
CA VAL A 242 6.53 -7.80 -5.36
C VAL A 242 6.12 -7.30 -6.76
N ASN A 243 5.43 -6.17 -6.83
CA ASN A 243 4.96 -5.55 -8.08
C ASN A 243 6.08 -4.95 -8.93
N LEU A 244 7.24 -4.64 -8.33
CA LEU A 244 8.43 -4.16 -9.04
C LEU A 244 9.48 -5.28 -9.22
N ALA A 245 9.59 -6.19 -8.26
CA ALA A 245 10.53 -7.31 -8.34
C ALA A 245 10.14 -8.30 -9.44
N GLN A 246 8.84 -8.62 -9.57
CA GLN A 246 8.31 -9.55 -10.57
C GLN A 246 7.08 -8.94 -11.28
N PRO A 247 7.26 -7.85 -12.05
CA PRO A 247 6.14 -7.11 -12.62
C PRO A 247 5.28 -7.94 -13.58
N ALA A 248 5.87 -8.87 -14.32
CA ALA A 248 5.12 -9.73 -15.24
C ALA A 248 4.20 -10.71 -14.50
N ALA A 249 4.68 -11.33 -13.40
CA ALA A 249 3.88 -12.23 -12.58
C ALA A 249 2.77 -11.48 -11.84
N PHE A 250 3.10 -10.32 -11.29
CA PHE A 250 2.13 -9.45 -10.63
C PHE A 250 1.03 -9.02 -11.59
N ASN A 251 1.40 -8.54 -12.78
CA ASN A 251 0.45 -8.07 -13.80
C ASN A 251 -0.49 -9.19 -14.25
N ARG A 252 0.01 -10.40 -14.48
CA ARG A 252 -0.86 -11.55 -14.83
C ARG A 252 -1.88 -11.85 -13.73
N ALA A 253 -1.45 -11.92 -12.47
CA ALA A 253 -2.35 -12.18 -11.35
C ALA A 253 -3.41 -11.08 -11.20
N LEU A 254 -2.99 -9.81 -11.35
CA LEU A 254 -3.89 -8.66 -11.29
C LEU A 254 -4.90 -8.68 -12.45
N GLU A 255 -4.45 -8.97 -13.66
CA GLU A 255 -5.28 -9.02 -14.86
C GLU A 255 -6.35 -10.12 -14.78
N GLU A 256 -5.96 -11.34 -14.38
CA GLU A 256 -6.88 -12.45 -14.14
C GLU A 256 -7.94 -12.09 -13.09
N PHE A 257 -7.50 -11.47 -12.00
CA PHE A 257 -8.39 -11.01 -10.94
C PHE A 257 -9.40 -9.96 -11.43
N LEU A 258 -8.93 -8.94 -12.15
CA LEU A 258 -9.77 -7.86 -12.67
C LEU A 258 -10.80 -8.38 -13.69
N ALA A 259 -10.41 -9.32 -14.55
CA ALA A 259 -11.32 -9.96 -15.51
C ALA A 259 -12.41 -10.75 -14.80
N ALA A 260 -12.07 -11.51 -13.76
CA ALA A 260 -13.04 -12.26 -12.96
C ALA A 260 -14.00 -11.35 -12.17
N ALA A 261 -13.49 -10.25 -11.59
CA ALA A 261 -14.28 -9.30 -10.84
C ALA A 261 -15.29 -8.52 -11.73
N ALA A 262 -14.96 -8.29 -13.01
CA ALA A 262 -15.85 -7.65 -13.97
C ALA A 262 -16.97 -8.59 -14.48
N GLY A 263 -16.76 -9.89 -14.51
CA GLY A 263 -17.75 -10.89 -14.98
C GLY A 263 -18.77 -11.32 -13.93
N GLY A 264 -18.63 -10.90 -12.68
CA GLY A 264 -19.51 -11.24 -11.56
C GLY A 264 -20.41 -10.10 -11.08
N ALA A 265 -20.50 -9.01 -11.83
CA ALA A 265 -21.30 -7.82 -11.50
C ALA A 265 -22.65 -7.80 -12.22
#